data_793385783a7423e69a5cc568f1522a80
#
_entry.id   793385783a7423e69a5cc568f1522a80
#
_cell.length_a   1.000
_cell.length_b   1.000
_cell.length_c   1.000
_cell.angle_alpha   90.00
_cell.angle_beta   90.00
_cell.angle_gamma   90.00
#
_symmetry.space_group_name_H-M   'P 1'
#
loop_
_entity.id
_entity.type
_entity.pdbx_description
1 polymer ?
#
loop_
_entity_poly.entity_id
_entity_poly.type
_entity_poly.pdbx_seq_one_letter_code
_entity_poly.pdbx_strand_id
1 'polypeptide(L)'
;MAVSYLIADTYYPNYLSAFYERHPRALRAGYSDSLRELLAQGFGTADFYSRNLRALGCEASDIVANDEILQSKWAKEHGVRFGPPPTLRRLMSHVPYTRRRVQTREHLSPLLAAQVRAMRPDVLFFQNLSWCEPALIKRVRSSVGLIVGQIASPPPDRRYLEGCDLILTSFPHYVERFRSIGIDS
;
A
#
# COMPACT_ATOMS: atom_id res chain seq x y z
N MET A 1 -14.31 12.07 -17.97
CA MET A 1 -13.36 12.23 -16.85
C MET A 1 -12.30 11.15 -17.00
N ALA A 2 -11.03 11.45 -16.71
CA ALA A 2 -9.96 10.45 -16.71
C ALA A 2 -10.19 9.46 -15.54
N VAL A 3 -9.91 8.18 -15.76
CA VAL A 3 -9.97 7.17 -14.69
C VAL A 3 -8.82 7.38 -13.73
N SER A 4 -9.11 7.38 -12.44
CA SER A 4 -8.14 7.62 -11.37
C SER A 4 -7.70 6.33 -10.69
N TYR A 5 -6.39 6.15 -10.54
CA TYR A 5 -5.76 4.98 -9.93
C TYR A 5 -4.99 5.36 -8.68
N LEU A 6 -5.11 4.54 -7.66
CA LEU A 6 -4.23 4.57 -6.49
C LEU A 6 -3.51 3.23 -6.36
N ILE A 7 -2.19 3.24 -6.52
CA ILE A 7 -1.33 2.06 -6.44
C ILE A 7 -0.78 1.97 -5.01
N ALA A 8 -1.14 0.92 -4.29
CA ALA A 8 -0.67 0.64 -2.94
C ALA A 8 0.39 -0.48 -2.96
N ASP A 9 1.64 -0.09 -2.78
CA ASP A 9 2.78 -1.02 -2.74
C ASP A 9 3.38 -1.12 -1.33
N THR A 10 4.28 -2.07 -1.14
CA THR A 10 5.05 -2.26 0.09
C THR A 10 6.51 -2.56 -0.23
N TYR A 11 7.42 -1.96 0.54
CA TYR A 11 8.85 -2.16 0.37
C TYR A 11 9.43 -2.98 1.52
N TYR A 12 10.57 -3.63 1.29
CA TYR A 12 11.25 -4.36 2.37
C TYR A 12 11.72 -3.39 3.47
N PRO A 13 11.49 -3.71 4.76
CA PRO A 13 11.90 -2.84 5.87
C PRO A 13 13.39 -2.47 5.86
N ASN A 14 14.25 -3.43 5.51
CA ASN A 14 15.69 -3.17 5.41
C ASN A 14 16.04 -2.21 4.27
N TYR A 15 15.29 -2.28 3.16
CA TYR A 15 15.46 -1.33 2.06
C TYR A 15 15.05 0.09 2.49
N LEU A 16 13.91 0.24 3.15
CA LEU A 16 13.46 1.54 3.66
C LEU A 16 14.46 2.14 4.66
N SER A 17 14.98 1.33 5.60
CA SER A 17 16.02 1.79 6.52
C SER A 17 17.26 2.29 5.79
N ALA A 18 17.79 1.49 4.87
CA ALA A 18 18.98 1.84 4.08
C ALA A 18 18.73 3.03 3.14
N PHE A 19 17.50 3.22 2.65
CA PHE A 19 17.12 4.39 1.88
C PHE A 19 17.23 5.67 2.73
N TYR A 20 16.63 5.72 3.90
CA TYR A 20 16.66 6.91 4.76
C TYR A 20 18.03 7.22 5.33
N GLU A 21 18.88 6.21 5.54
CA GLU A 21 20.29 6.40 5.90
C GLU A 21 21.08 7.11 4.79
N ARG A 22 20.85 6.72 3.54
CA ARG A 22 21.54 7.29 2.36
C ARG A 22 20.92 8.61 1.89
N HIS A 23 19.66 8.85 2.19
CA HIS A 23 18.87 10.02 1.76
C HIS A 23 18.34 10.83 2.96
N PRO A 24 19.23 11.44 3.78
CA PRO A 24 18.78 12.17 4.98
C PRO A 24 17.91 13.39 4.67
N ARG A 25 17.95 13.90 3.44
CA ARG A 25 17.05 14.97 2.98
C ARG A 25 15.60 14.48 2.91
N ALA A 26 15.38 13.24 2.48
CA ALA A 26 14.05 12.64 2.47
C ALA A 26 13.41 12.57 3.86
N LEU A 27 14.19 12.44 4.94
CA LEU A 27 13.65 12.52 6.31
C LEU A 27 13.08 13.91 6.67
N ARG A 28 13.62 14.97 6.09
CA ARG A 28 13.25 16.37 6.41
C ARG A 28 12.21 16.95 5.46
N ALA A 29 12.14 16.43 4.25
CA ALA A 29 11.21 16.88 3.21
C ALA A 29 9.76 16.54 3.58
N GLY A 30 8.79 17.18 2.93
CA GLY A 30 7.36 16.83 3.01
C GLY A 30 7.05 15.46 2.40
N TYR A 31 5.79 15.02 2.54
CA TYR A 31 5.34 13.72 2.05
C TYR A 31 5.64 13.52 0.56
N SER A 32 5.18 14.44 -0.28
CA SER A 32 5.27 14.30 -1.74
C SER A 32 6.72 14.26 -2.25
N ASP A 33 7.61 15.10 -1.70
CA ASP A 33 9.02 15.11 -2.10
C ASP A 33 9.75 13.86 -1.62
N SER A 34 9.46 13.39 -0.41
CA SER A 34 10.04 12.16 0.14
C SER A 34 9.60 10.93 -0.66
N LEU A 35 8.32 10.85 -1.03
CA LEU A 35 7.80 9.77 -1.88
C LEU A 35 8.45 9.80 -3.26
N ARG A 36 8.56 10.97 -3.89
CA ARG A 36 9.21 11.12 -5.19
C ARG A 36 10.66 10.67 -5.14
N GLU A 37 11.42 11.05 -4.11
CA GLU A 37 12.82 10.63 -3.93
C GLU A 37 12.93 9.12 -3.73
N LEU A 38 12.02 8.49 -2.98
CA LEU A 38 11.96 7.05 -2.77
C LEU A 38 11.66 6.31 -4.09
N LEU A 39 10.65 6.73 -4.83
CA LEU A 39 10.26 6.11 -6.10
C LEU A 39 11.35 6.28 -7.18
N ALA A 40 12.07 7.40 -7.19
CA ALA A 40 13.17 7.66 -8.11
C ALA A 40 14.35 6.66 -7.97
N GLN A 41 14.40 5.89 -6.88
CA GLN A 41 15.38 4.83 -6.72
C GLN A 41 15.11 3.59 -7.59
N GLY A 42 13.93 3.49 -8.21
CA GLY A 42 13.57 2.39 -9.10
C GLY A 42 13.49 1.02 -8.42
N PHE A 43 13.24 0.98 -7.11
CA PHE A 43 13.12 -0.28 -6.37
C PHE A 43 11.77 -0.95 -6.63
N GLY A 44 11.79 -2.27 -6.86
CA GLY A 44 10.58 -3.02 -7.19
C GLY A 44 9.94 -2.50 -8.48
N THR A 45 8.65 -2.20 -8.41
CA THR A 45 7.91 -1.55 -9.51
C THR A 45 7.95 -0.03 -9.44
N ALA A 46 8.38 0.53 -8.31
CA ALA A 46 8.46 1.97 -8.06
C ALA A 46 7.23 2.72 -8.60
N ASP A 47 7.40 3.70 -9.51
CA ASP A 47 6.33 4.43 -10.18
C ASP A 47 5.93 3.82 -11.54
N PHE A 48 6.33 2.57 -11.81
CA PHE A 48 6.14 1.96 -13.13
C PHE A 48 4.68 1.99 -13.58
N TYR A 49 3.75 1.56 -12.72
CA TYR A 49 2.33 1.56 -13.06
C TYR A 49 1.77 2.97 -13.18
N SER A 50 1.99 3.83 -12.20
CA SER A 50 1.43 5.17 -12.19
C SER A 50 1.97 6.02 -13.34
N ARG A 51 3.26 5.91 -13.66
CA ARG A 51 3.88 6.61 -14.79
C ARG A 51 3.27 6.19 -16.13
N ASN A 52 3.12 4.88 -16.35
CA ASN A 52 2.55 4.39 -17.61
C ASN A 52 1.05 4.68 -17.71
N LEU A 53 0.29 4.59 -16.62
CA LEU A 53 -1.13 4.97 -16.60
C LEU A 53 -1.30 6.46 -16.91
N ARG A 54 -0.46 7.33 -16.37
CA ARG A 54 -0.46 8.76 -16.72
C ARG A 54 -0.13 9.00 -18.20
N ALA A 55 0.81 8.25 -18.76
CA ALA A 55 1.11 8.32 -20.20
C ALA A 55 -0.07 7.88 -21.09
N LEU A 56 -0.96 7.05 -20.56
CA LEU A 56 -2.21 6.62 -21.21
C LEU A 56 -3.39 7.60 -20.95
N GLY A 57 -3.16 8.73 -20.29
CA GLY A 57 -4.19 9.73 -20.02
C GLY A 57 -5.02 9.48 -18.75
N CYS A 58 -4.62 8.54 -17.89
CA CYS A 58 -5.25 8.33 -16.60
C CYS A 58 -4.65 9.25 -15.52
N GLU A 59 -5.39 9.48 -14.44
CA GLU A 59 -4.83 9.99 -13.21
C GLU A 59 -4.27 8.81 -12.39
N ALA A 60 -3.05 8.92 -11.87
CA ALA A 60 -2.47 7.82 -11.09
C ALA A 60 -1.50 8.33 -10.03
N SER A 61 -1.59 7.74 -8.85
CA SER A 61 -0.76 8.06 -7.68
C SER A 61 -0.29 6.80 -6.98
N ASP A 62 0.83 6.90 -6.27
CA ASP A 62 1.46 5.81 -5.56
C ASP A 62 1.43 6.03 -4.06
N ILE A 63 1.29 4.94 -3.29
CA ILE A 63 1.47 4.90 -1.84
C ILE A 63 2.40 3.74 -1.50
N VAL A 64 3.42 3.98 -0.67
CA VAL A 64 4.18 2.92 -0.01
C VAL A 64 3.57 2.68 1.36
N ALA A 65 2.65 1.72 1.42
CA ALA A 65 1.73 1.54 2.55
C ALA A 65 2.41 1.19 3.87
N ASN A 66 3.59 0.54 3.83
CA ASN A 66 4.33 0.11 5.01
C ASN A 66 5.50 1.03 5.40
N ASP A 67 5.66 2.18 4.74
CA ASP A 67 6.67 3.17 5.12
C ASP A 67 6.13 4.09 6.23
N GLU A 68 6.47 3.79 7.49
CA GLU A 68 6.00 4.57 8.66
C GLU A 68 6.39 6.05 8.58
N ILE A 69 7.54 6.37 7.98
CA ILE A 69 8.02 7.74 7.86
C ILE A 69 7.14 8.52 6.88
N LEU A 70 6.89 7.96 5.69
CA LEU A 70 5.98 8.57 4.72
C LEU A 70 4.57 8.68 5.28
N GLN A 71 4.06 7.61 5.88
CA GLN A 71 2.71 7.57 6.43
C GLN A 71 2.54 8.61 7.56
N SER A 72 3.55 8.79 8.42
CA SER A 72 3.55 9.83 9.48
C SER A 72 3.55 11.24 8.90
N LYS A 73 4.29 11.49 7.82
CA LYS A 73 4.31 12.78 7.13
C LYS A 73 2.95 13.11 6.53
N TRP A 74 2.38 12.15 5.80
CA TRP A 74 1.05 12.31 5.22
C TRP A 74 0.01 12.64 6.30
N ALA A 75 0.00 11.87 7.39
CA ALA A 75 -0.90 12.10 8.51
C ALA A 75 -0.78 13.50 9.10
N LYS A 76 0.47 13.98 9.29
CA LYS A 76 0.75 15.32 9.79
C LYS A 76 0.25 16.41 8.86
N GLU A 77 0.50 16.28 7.54
CA GLU A 77 0.10 17.25 6.52
C GLU A 77 -1.43 17.34 6.36
N HIS A 78 -2.15 16.23 6.63
CA HIS A 78 -3.61 16.15 6.51
C HIS A 78 -4.36 16.22 7.84
N GLY A 79 -3.68 16.55 8.94
CA GLY A 79 -4.31 16.67 10.26
C GLY A 79 -4.88 15.36 10.82
N VAL A 80 -4.42 14.21 10.30
CA VAL A 80 -4.87 12.88 10.76
C VAL A 80 -4.07 12.47 11.98
N ARG A 81 -4.75 12.21 13.09
CA ARG A 81 -4.10 11.70 14.29
C ARG A 81 -3.59 10.28 14.03
N PHE A 82 -2.29 10.10 14.17
CA PHE A 82 -1.61 8.85 13.94
C PHE A 82 -0.51 8.60 14.98
N GLY A 83 -0.40 7.38 15.36
CA GLY A 83 0.63 6.87 16.23
C GLY A 83 0.12 6.47 17.61
N PRO A 84 0.74 5.46 18.23
CA PRO A 84 0.55 5.22 19.65
C PRO A 84 1.12 6.40 20.42
N PRO A 85 0.57 6.70 21.63
CA PRO A 85 1.19 7.67 22.53
C PRO A 85 2.67 7.33 22.69
N PRO A 86 3.55 8.33 22.87
CA PRO A 86 5.02 8.13 22.96
C PRO A 86 5.46 7.09 24.00
N THR A 87 4.66 6.89 25.04
CA THR A 87 4.86 5.87 26.08
C THR A 87 4.72 4.43 25.59
N LEU A 88 3.84 4.14 24.64
CA LEU A 88 3.64 2.78 24.08
C LEU A 88 4.73 2.41 23.08
N ARG A 89 5.26 3.36 22.34
CA ARG A 89 6.32 3.15 21.34
C ARG A 89 7.62 2.61 21.98
N ARG A 90 7.91 3.00 23.23
CA ARG A 90 9.09 2.53 23.96
C ARG A 90 8.96 1.07 24.44
N LEU A 91 7.75 0.59 24.72
CA LEU A 91 7.50 -0.81 25.10
C LEU A 91 7.52 -1.78 23.92
N MET A 92 7.27 -1.30 22.70
CA MET A 92 7.18 -2.15 21.49
C MET A 92 8.54 -2.49 20.89
N SER A 93 9.65 -1.95 21.36
CA SER A 93 11.01 -2.17 20.84
C SER A 93 11.54 -3.62 21.06
N HIS A 94 10.87 -4.45 21.87
CA HIS A 94 11.29 -5.80 22.23
C HIS A 94 10.47 -6.93 21.57
N VAL A 95 9.68 -6.62 20.54
CA VAL A 95 8.76 -7.60 19.91
C VAL A 95 9.44 -8.33 18.73
N PRO A 96 9.30 -9.68 18.63
CA PRO A 96 9.86 -10.46 17.52
C PRO A 96 9.41 -10.00 16.14
N TYR A 97 10.29 -10.13 15.14
CA TYR A 97 10.15 -9.61 13.78
C TYR A 97 8.81 -9.95 13.06
N THR A 98 8.31 -11.16 13.23
CA THR A 98 7.03 -11.59 12.62
C THR A 98 5.83 -10.85 13.21
N ARG A 99 5.80 -10.69 14.54
CA ARG A 99 4.79 -9.87 15.23
C ARG A 99 4.90 -8.38 14.83
N ARG A 100 6.10 -7.89 14.61
CA ARG A 100 6.35 -6.51 14.19
C ARG A 100 5.73 -6.20 12.83
N ARG A 101 5.76 -7.13 11.86
CA ARG A 101 5.12 -6.95 10.54
C ARG A 101 3.59 -6.86 10.62
N VAL A 102 2.97 -7.74 11.39
CA VAL A 102 1.52 -7.72 11.61
C VAL A 102 1.11 -6.43 12.32
N GLN A 103 1.80 -6.06 13.38
CA GLN A 103 1.55 -4.83 14.13
C GLN A 103 1.76 -3.57 13.28
N THR A 104 2.78 -3.54 12.41
CA THR A 104 2.99 -2.41 11.49
C THR A 104 1.81 -2.28 10.52
N ARG A 105 1.33 -3.37 9.95
CA ARG A 105 0.18 -3.36 9.05
C ARG A 105 -1.10 -2.92 9.74
N GLU A 106 -1.42 -3.52 10.90
CA GLU A 106 -2.60 -3.14 11.69
C GLU A 106 -2.56 -1.68 12.12
N HIS A 107 -1.37 -1.18 12.43
CA HIS A 107 -1.14 0.21 12.81
C HIS A 107 -1.30 1.17 11.62
N LEU A 108 -0.78 0.83 10.44
CA LEU A 108 -0.80 1.69 9.25
C LEU A 108 -2.08 1.56 8.42
N SER A 109 -2.82 0.47 8.55
CA SER A 109 -4.07 0.23 7.81
C SER A 109 -5.11 1.35 7.96
N PRO A 110 -5.32 1.97 9.15
CA PRO A 110 -6.21 3.13 9.29
C PRO A 110 -5.75 4.35 8.48
N LEU A 111 -4.44 4.56 8.33
CA LEU A 111 -3.89 5.65 7.52
C LEU A 111 -4.09 5.40 6.04
N LEU A 112 -3.80 4.18 5.57
CA LEU A 112 -4.08 3.81 4.18
C LEU A 112 -5.57 4.01 3.87
N ALA A 113 -6.47 3.62 4.78
CA ALA A 113 -7.89 3.87 4.63
C ALA A 113 -8.24 5.37 4.58
N ALA A 114 -7.54 6.22 5.34
CA ALA A 114 -7.73 7.66 5.30
C ALA A 114 -7.26 8.25 3.97
N GLN A 115 -6.10 7.80 3.45
CA GLN A 115 -5.58 8.20 2.13
C GLN A 115 -6.55 7.82 1.01
N VAL A 116 -7.02 6.58 0.99
CA VAL A 116 -7.99 6.10 -0.02
C VAL A 116 -9.28 6.94 0.03
N ARG A 117 -9.81 7.22 1.23
CA ARG A 117 -11.02 8.06 1.37
C ARG A 117 -10.81 9.51 0.94
N ALA A 118 -9.62 10.08 1.16
CA ALA A 118 -9.29 11.43 0.72
C ALA A 118 -9.17 11.51 -0.79
N MET A 119 -8.57 10.51 -1.42
CA MET A 119 -8.31 10.49 -2.87
C MET A 119 -9.50 9.98 -3.69
N ARG A 120 -10.34 9.09 -3.11
CA ARG A 120 -11.50 8.46 -3.76
C ARG A 120 -11.19 7.94 -5.18
N PRO A 121 -10.21 7.05 -5.34
CA PRO A 121 -9.81 6.57 -6.65
C PRO A 121 -10.91 5.69 -7.28
N ASP A 122 -11.02 5.72 -8.62
CA ASP A 122 -11.86 4.76 -9.33
C ASP A 122 -11.31 3.33 -9.16
N VAL A 123 -9.97 3.18 -9.16
CA VAL A 123 -9.28 1.90 -9.00
C VAL A 123 -8.26 1.98 -7.87
N LEU A 124 -8.43 1.12 -6.87
CA LEU A 124 -7.41 0.85 -5.84
C LEU A 124 -6.67 -0.42 -6.21
N PHE A 125 -5.37 -0.30 -6.52
CA PHE A 125 -4.54 -1.40 -6.96
C PHE A 125 -3.51 -1.79 -5.89
N PHE A 126 -3.68 -2.99 -5.31
CA PHE A 126 -2.75 -3.57 -4.34
C PHE A 126 -1.70 -4.42 -5.03
N GLN A 127 -0.44 -4.08 -4.87
CA GLN A 127 0.69 -4.91 -5.30
C GLN A 127 1.08 -5.97 -4.27
N ASN A 128 0.58 -5.84 -3.04
CA ASN A 128 0.76 -6.82 -1.98
C ASN A 128 -0.59 -7.19 -1.37
N LEU A 129 -1.11 -8.35 -1.74
CA LEU A 129 -2.41 -8.85 -1.29
C LEU A 129 -2.53 -9.03 0.24
N SER A 130 -1.43 -9.13 0.97
CA SER A 130 -1.49 -9.19 2.44
C SER A 130 -2.10 -7.92 3.07
N TRP A 131 -2.23 -6.83 2.31
CA TRP A 131 -2.90 -5.59 2.73
C TRP A 131 -4.39 -5.56 2.40
N CYS A 132 -4.90 -6.51 1.60
CA CYS A 132 -6.34 -6.65 1.31
C CYS A 132 -7.09 -7.28 2.49
N GLU A 133 -6.85 -6.79 3.71
CA GLU A 133 -7.56 -7.29 4.88
C GLU A 133 -9.05 -6.92 4.84
N PRO A 134 -9.95 -7.82 5.27
CA PRO A 134 -11.38 -7.55 5.30
C PRO A 134 -11.73 -6.26 6.05
N ALA A 135 -11.01 -5.94 7.14
CA ALA A 135 -11.22 -4.72 7.90
C ALA A 135 -10.84 -3.45 7.12
N LEU A 136 -9.75 -3.49 6.34
CA LEU A 136 -9.35 -2.38 5.46
C LEU A 136 -10.35 -2.23 4.31
N ILE A 137 -10.65 -3.33 3.62
CA ILE A 137 -11.58 -3.34 2.49
C ILE A 137 -12.94 -2.76 2.90
N LYS A 138 -13.49 -3.20 4.03
CA LYS A 138 -14.74 -2.64 4.58
C LYS A 138 -14.68 -1.12 4.79
N ARG A 139 -13.53 -0.59 5.20
CA ARG A 139 -13.35 0.86 5.46
C ARG A 139 -13.23 1.70 4.19
N VAL A 140 -12.80 1.12 3.09
CA VAL A 140 -12.52 1.85 1.85
C VAL A 140 -13.54 1.59 0.74
N ARG A 141 -14.30 0.50 0.82
CA ARG A 141 -15.18 0.02 -0.25
C ARG A 141 -16.13 1.08 -0.82
N SER A 142 -16.71 1.92 0.03
CA SER A 142 -17.61 3.00 -0.41
C SER A 142 -16.89 4.18 -1.08
N SER A 143 -15.57 4.19 -1.09
CA SER A 143 -14.74 5.27 -1.64
C SER A 143 -13.98 4.86 -2.89
N VAL A 144 -14.19 3.62 -3.37
CA VAL A 144 -13.45 3.01 -4.48
C VAL A 144 -14.42 2.34 -5.43
N GLY A 145 -14.23 2.50 -6.74
CA GLY A 145 -15.03 1.80 -7.76
C GLY A 145 -14.62 0.34 -7.90
N LEU A 146 -13.34 0.07 -8.09
CA LEU A 146 -12.77 -1.26 -8.31
C LEU A 146 -11.55 -1.50 -7.41
N ILE A 147 -11.48 -2.67 -6.77
CA ILE A 147 -10.32 -3.12 -6.00
C ILE A 147 -9.62 -4.23 -6.77
N VAL A 148 -8.38 -3.95 -7.18
CA VAL A 148 -7.54 -4.87 -7.93
C VAL A 148 -6.38 -5.33 -7.07
N GLY A 149 -6.10 -6.61 -7.08
CA GLY A 149 -4.91 -7.17 -6.45
C GLY A 149 -3.96 -7.77 -7.48
N GLN A 150 -2.66 -7.75 -7.21
CA GLN A 150 -1.66 -8.44 -8.02
C GLN A 150 -0.93 -9.49 -7.21
N ILE A 151 -0.64 -10.64 -7.82
CA ILE A 151 0.14 -11.69 -7.20
C ILE A 151 1.04 -12.43 -8.19
N ALA A 152 2.29 -12.60 -7.78
CA ALA A 152 3.31 -13.40 -8.47
C ALA A 152 4.09 -14.27 -7.47
N SER A 153 3.41 -14.76 -6.42
CA SER A 153 3.95 -15.58 -5.35
C SER A 153 2.86 -16.56 -4.87
N PRO A 154 3.14 -17.53 -3.99
CA PRO A 154 2.08 -18.35 -3.41
C PRO A 154 0.95 -17.49 -2.83
N PRO A 155 -0.34 -17.81 -3.16
CA PRO A 155 -1.46 -17.02 -2.70
C PRO A 155 -1.56 -16.98 -1.18
N PRO A 156 -1.90 -15.83 -0.59
CA PRO A 156 -2.22 -15.75 0.82
C PRO A 156 -3.54 -16.47 1.14
N ASP A 157 -3.93 -16.49 2.41
CA ASP A 157 -5.23 -17.02 2.82
C ASP A 157 -6.37 -16.37 2.00
N ARG A 158 -7.40 -17.15 1.73
CA ARG A 158 -8.58 -16.76 0.94
C ARG A 158 -9.19 -15.42 1.36
N ARG A 159 -9.23 -15.12 2.66
CA ARG A 159 -9.75 -13.86 3.22
C ARG A 159 -9.10 -12.59 2.64
N TYR A 160 -7.86 -12.67 2.16
CA TYR A 160 -7.16 -11.55 1.51
C TYR A 160 -7.47 -11.43 0.01
N LEU A 161 -8.05 -12.47 -0.57
CA LEU A 161 -8.45 -12.51 -1.97
C LEU A 161 -9.90 -12.02 -2.15
N GLU A 162 -10.79 -12.39 -1.24
CA GLU A 162 -12.24 -12.12 -1.30
C GLU A 162 -12.61 -10.62 -1.30
N GLY A 163 -11.68 -9.75 -0.90
CA GLY A 163 -11.86 -8.30 -0.94
C GLY A 163 -11.56 -7.65 -2.28
N CYS A 164 -10.93 -8.39 -3.20
CA CYS A 164 -10.60 -7.91 -4.53
C CYS A 164 -11.75 -8.22 -5.51
N ASP A 165 -12.04 -7.27 -6.39
CA ASP A 165 -12.97 -7.47 -7.50
C ASP A 165 -12.27 -8.18 -8.66
N LEU A 166 -10.94 -8.02 -8.80
CA LEU A 166 -10.10 -8.63 -9.81
C LEU A 166 -8.73 -8.94 -9.25
N ILE A 167 -8.16 -10.10 -9.59
CA ILE A 167 -6.78 -10.45 -9.26
C ILE A 167 -5.96 -10.66 -10.54
N LEU A 168 -4.90 -9.88 -10.69
CA LEU A 168 -3.94 -10.01 -11.77
C LEU A 168 -2.82 -10.98 -11.35
N THR A 169 -2.49 -11.92 -12.22
CA THR A 169 -1.38 -12.85 -12.01
C THR A 169 -0.64 -13.18 -13.30
N SER A 170 0.66 -13.37 -13.21
CA SER A 170 1.48 -13.89 -14.31
C SER A 170 1.50 -15.43 -14.37
N PHE A 171 0.81 -16.12 -13.44
CA PHE A 171 0.77 -17.58 -13.39
C PHE A 171 -0.57 -18.12 -13.88
N PRO A 172 -0.66 -18.70 -15.08
CA PRO A 172 -1.92 -19.20 -15.66
C PRO A 172 -2.67 -20.18 -14.75
N HIS A 173 -1.98 -21.04 -14.03
CA HIS A 173 -2.58 -22.01 -13.09
C HIS A 173 -3.27 -21.35 -11.89
N TYR A 174 -2.94 -20.10 -11.55
CA TYR A 174 -3.66 -19.35 -10.53
C TYR A 174 -4.98 -18.81 -11.04
N VAL A 175 -5.08 -18.46 -12.32
CA VAL A 175 -6.34 -18.02 -12.95
C VAL A 175 -7.42 -19.09 -12.76
N GLU A 176 -7.13 -20.34 -13.13
CA GLU A 176 -8.06 -21.47 -12.96
C GLU A 176 -8.42 -21.67 -11.47
N ARG A 177 -7.42 -21.62 -10.59
CA ARG A 177 -7.62 -21.77 -9.15
C ARG A 177 -8.50 -20.65 -8.57
N PHE A 178 -8.29 -19.40 -8.95
CA PHE A 178 -9.10 -18.27 -8.46
C PHE A 178 -10.53 -18.36 -8.96
N ARG A 179 -10.73 -18.68 -10.24
CA ARG A 179 -12.06 -18.89 -10.82
C ARG A 179 -12.81 -20.03 -10.14
N SER A 180 -12.13 -21.14 -9.81
CA SER A 180 -12.76 -22.28 -9.11
C SER A 180 -13.28 -21.94 -7.71
N ILE A 181 -12.80 -20.87 -7.11
CA ILE A 181 -13.27 -20.36 -5.80
C ILE A 181 -14.11 -19.08 -5.91
N GLY A 182 -14.51 -18.70 -7.14
CA GLY A 182 -15.42 -17.58 -7.41
C GLY A 182 -14.72 -16.20 -7.36
N ILE A 183 -13.43 -16.13 -7.67
CA ILE A 183 -12.66 -14.87 -7.75
C ILE A 183 -12.29 -14.61 -9.21
N ASP A 184 -12.61 -13.41 -9.71
CA ASP A 184 -12.25 -13.00 -11.05
C ASP A 184 -10.73 -12.76 -11.18
N SER A 185 -10.15 -13.26 -12.28
CA SER A 185 -8.71 -13.19 -12.55
C SER A 185 -8.41 -13.34 -14.05
#